data_6cd1fa21d82a5cbff95e6bf18d0e4597
#
_entry.id   6cd1fa21d82a5cbff95e6bf18d0e4597
#
_cell.length_a   1.000
_cell.length_b   1.000
_cell.length_c   1.000
_cell.angle_alpha   90.00
_cell.angle_beta   90.00
_cell.angle_gamma   90.00
#
_symmetry.space_group_name_H-M   'P 1'
#
loop_
_entity.id
_entity.type
_entity.pdbx_description
1 polymer ?
#
loop_
_entity_poly.entity_id
_entity_poly.type
_entity_poly.pdbx_seq_one_letter_code
_entity_poly.pdbx_strand_id
1 'polypeptide(L)'
;VLCADDWHSASVSAAHGGNTTIVPFAAQHRGQSLRQVADAYAASAAEKSVIDYSYHLIISDPTPETLNRDLPELIRAGITSFKVFMTYDKLKLDDKQLLDVFAIAAREGALPMVHAENNDVISWIARHLLAAGHTAPKYHAVSHDPIAETEATQRAIKLAAVLEVPVLIV
;
A
#
# COMPACT_ATOMS: atom_id res chain seq x y z
N VAL A 1 5.01 -4.88 -11.25
CA VAL A 1 5.96 -3.83 -11.65
C VAL A 1 7.32 -4.27 -11.14
N LEU A 2 8.31 -4.38 -12.04
CA LEU A 2 9.70 -4.55 -11.62
C LEU A 2 10.24 -3.19 -11.22
N CYS A 3 10.78 -3.09 -10.01
CA CYS A 3 11.53 -1.91 -9.59
C CYS A 3 12.83 -1.82 -10.40
N ALA A 4 13.32 -0.61 -10.64
CA ALA A 4 14.60 -0.38 -11.30
C ALA A 4 15.76 -0.86 -10.42
N ASP A 5 15.62 -0.75 -9.10
CA ASP A 5 16.57 -1.21 -8.10
C ASP A 5 16.13 -2.52 -7.46
N ASP A 6 17.11 -3.37 -7.15
CA ASP A 6 16.96 -4.47 -6.21
C ASP A 6 17.43 -4.05 -4.80
N TRP A 7 17.39 -4.98 -3.83
CA TRP A 7 17.82 -4.70 -2.47
C TRP A 7 19.27 -4.25 -2.37
N HIS A 8 20.16 -4.79 -3.22
CA HIS A 8 21.56 -4.41 -3.21
C HIS A 8 21.76 -2.98 -3.72
N SER A 9 21.31 -2.69 -4.95
CA SER A 9 21.49 -1.37 -5.56
C SER A 9 20.79 -0.26 -4.77
N ALA A 10 19.56 -0.51 -4.28
CA ALA A 10 18.82 0.44 -3.45
C ALA A 10 19.53 0.73 -2.12
N SER A 11 20.02 -0.30 -1.42
CA SER A 11 20.68 -0.12 -0.13
C SER A 11 22.05 0.53 -0.25
N VAL A 12 22.82 0.21 -1.30
CA VAL A 12 24.09 0.90 -1.63
C VAL A 12 23.82 2.39 -1.91
N SER A 13 22.82 2.71 -2.74
CA SER A 13 22.47 4.09 -3.05
C SER A 13 22.02 4.86 -1.80
N ALA A 14 21.20 4.23 -0.95
CA ALA A 14 20.76 4.81 0.32
C ALA A 14 21.95 5.09 1.26
N ALA A 15 22.89 4.15 1.39
CA ALA A 15 24.10 4.31 2.19
C ALA A 15 24.97 5.50 1.71
N HIS A 16 25.14 5.65 0.40
CA HIS A 16 25.83 6.80 -0.18
C HIS A 16 25.09 8.13 0.10
N GLY A 17 23.77 8.10 0.25
CA GLY A 17 22.95 9.24 0.65
C GLY A 17 22.95 9.50 2.16
N GLY A 18 23.70 8.71 2.97
CA GLY A 18 23.77 8.86 4.43
C GLY A 18 22.64 8.14 5.19
N ASN A 19 21.81 7.33 4.52
CA ASN A 19 20.79 6.53 5.19
C ASN A 19 21.39 5.20 5.68
N THR A 20 21.06 4.84 6.90
CA THR A 20 21.51 3.60 7.54
C THR A 20 20.44 2.52 7.62
N THR A 21 19.21 2.85 7.27
CA THR A 21 18.06 1.94 7.29
C THR A 21 17.11 2.26 6.13
N ILE A 22 16.57 1.24 5.48
CA ILE A 22 15.52 1.39 4.46
C ILE A 22 14.30 0.53 4.83
N VAL A 23 13.10 1.05 4.50
CA VAL A 23 11.82 0.38 4.81
C VAL A 23 10.91 0.41 3.56
N PRO A 24 11.18 -0.41 2.54
CA PRO A 24 10.34 -0.48 1.34
C PRO A 24 9.08 -1.33 1.55
N PHE A 25 8.38 -1.67 0.47
CA PHE A 25 7.07 -2.32 0.49
C PHE A 25 7.11 -3.73 -0.09
N ALA A 26 6.72 -4.73 0.70
CA ALA A 26 6.46 -6.09 0.25
C ALA A 26 5.01 -6.18 -0.30
N ALA A 27 4.88 -6.24 -1.62
CA ALA A 27 3.60 -6.10 -2.29
C ALA A 27 2.91 -7.46 -2.53
N GLN A 28 1.78 -7.68 -1.85
CA GLN A 28 0.87 -8.78 -2.17
C GLN A 28 0.10 -8.46 -3.46
N HIS A 29 -0.03 -9.44 -4.34
CA HIS A 29 -0.98 -9.41 -5.44
C HIS A 29 -2.15 -10.36 -5.15
N ARG A 30 -3.28 -10.14 -5.80
CA ARG A 30 -4.47 -11.00 -5.64
C ARG A 30 -4.14 -12.46 -5.93
N GLY A 31 -4.60 -13.35 -5.07
CA GLY A 31 -4.32 -14.79 -5.11
C GLY A 31 -3.01 -15.22 -4.47
N GLN A 32 -2.23 -14.30 -3.89
CA GLN A 32 -1.00 -14.63 -3.16
C GLN A 32 -1.23 -14.69 -1.65
N SER A 33 -0.59 -15.64 -0.96
CA SER A 33 -0.51 -15.63 0.50
C SER A 33 0.35 -14.44 0.95
N LEU A 34 -0.16 -13.65 1.90
CA LEU A 34 0.58 -12.53 2.48
C LEU A 34 1.85 -13.01 3.19
N ARG A 35 1.77 -14.15 3.88
CA ARG A 35 2.91 -14.79 4.55
C ARG A 35 4.02 -15.14 3.56
N GLN A 36 3.69 -15.80 2.45
CA GLN A 36 4.69 -16.17 1.43
C GLN A 36 5.36 -14.95 0.80
N VAL A 37 4.60 -13.88 0.56
CA VAL A 37 5.15 -12.61 0.06
C VAL A 37 6.13 -12.00 1.06
N ALA A 38 5.77 -11.95 2.34
CA ALA A 38 6.62 -11.42 3.40
C ALA A 38 7.92 -12.24 3.55
N ASP A 39 7.81 -13.56 3.59
CA ASP A 39 8.96 -14.46 3.76
C ASP A 39 9.94 -14.37 2.58
N ALA A 40 9.42 -14.34 1.34
CA ALA A 40 10.24 -14.18 0.15
C ALA A 40 10.95 -12.81 0.11
N TYR A 41 10.25 -11.75 0.54
CA TYR A 41 10.80 -10.40 0.60
C TYR A 41 11.90 -10.28 1.65
N ALA A 42 11.69 -10.87 2.84
CA ALA A 42 12.68 -10.94 3.92
C ALA A 42 13.93 -11.72 3.49
N ALA A 43 13.77 -12.87 2.84
CA ALA A 43 14.89 -13.68 2.35
C ALA A 43 15.74 -12.89 1.34
N SER A 44 15.11 -12.19 0.41
CA SER A 44 15.82 -11.36 -0.57
C SER A 44 16.55 -10.17 0.09
N ALA A 45 15.95 -9.56 1.11
CA ALA A 45 16.58 -8.48 1.87
C ALA A 45 17.82 -8.98 2.64
N ALA A 46 17.68 -10.10 3.34
CA ALA A 46 18.77 -10.70 4.12
C ALA A 46 19.99 -11.09 3.27
N GLU A 47 19.77 -11.49 2.02
CA GLU A 47 20.83 -11.85 1.10
C GLU A 47 21.57 -10.63 0.52
N LYS A 48 20.85 -9.51 0.28
CA LYS A 48 21.32 -8.45 -0.62
C LYS A 48 21.52 -7.09 0.03
N SER A 49 20.84 -6.78 1.13
CA SER A 49 20.93 -5.46 1.75
C SER A 49 22.29 -5.25 2.42
N VAL A 50 22.90 -4.08 2.19
CA VAL A 50 24.20 -3.68 2.80
C VAL A 50 24.03 -2.76 4.01
N ILE A 51 22.78 -2.37 4.33
CA ILE A 51 22.42 -1.58 5.51
C ILE A 51 21.22 -2.21 6.20
N ASP A 52 20.85 -1.71 7.36
CA ASP A 52 19.69 -2.18 8.09
C ASP A 52 18.40 -2.02 7.28
N TYR A 53 17.47 -2.95 7.46
CA TYR A 53 16.21 -2.93 6.73
C TYR A 53 15.03 -3.41 7.59
N SER A 54 13.88 -2.93 7.23
CA SER A 54 12.57 -3.49 7.53
C SER A 54 11.72 -3.38 6.27
N TYR A 55 10.43 -3.65 6.35
CA TYR A 55 9.51 -3.41 5.25
C TYR A 55 8.08 -3.25 5.74
N HIS A 56 7.30 -2.50 4.96
CA HIS A 56 5.86 -2.43 5.10
C HIS A 56 5.21 -3.51 4.21
N LEU A 57 4.08 -4.05 4.64
CA LEU A 57 3.27 -4.91 3.78
C LEU A 57 2.38 -4.05 2.87
N ILE A 58 2.08 -4.51 1.64
CA ILE A 58 0.94 -4.03 0.87
C ILE A 58 -0.11 -5.12 0.87
N ILE A 59 -1.35 -4.78 1.28
CA ILE A 59 -2.47 -5.71 1.32
C ILE A 59 -3.42 -5.34 0.18
N SER A 60 -3.56 -6.23 -0.78
CA SER A 60 -4.47 -6.08 -1.93
C SER A 60 -5.48 -7.22 -2.05
N ASP A 61 -5.33 -8.26 -1.22
CA ASP A 61 -6.21 -9.42 -1.19
C ASP A 61 -6.51 -9.85 0.26
N PRO A 62 -7.44 -9.17 0.95
CA PRO A 62 -7.79 -9.45 2.34
C PRO A 62 -8.70 -10.67 2.46
N THR A 63 -8.18 -11.85 2.09
CA THR A 63 -8.87 -13.13 2.25
C THR A 63 -9.05 -13.47 3.74
N PRO A 64 -9.96 -14.39 4.10
CA PRO A 64 -10.06 -14.88 5.47
C PRO A 64 -8.73 -15.39 6.04
N GLU A 65 -7.89 -16.00 5.23
CA GLU A 65 -6.55 -16.45 5.62
C GLU A 65 -5.63 -15.25 5.91
N THR A 66 -5.60 -14.26 5.04
CA THR A 66 -4.85 -13.01 5.24
C THR A 66 -5.27 -12.32 6.53
N LEU A 67 -6.58 -12.17 6.78
CA LEU A 67 -7.11 -11.41 7.91
C LEU A 67 -6.99 -12.14 9.25
N ASN A 68 -7.19 -13.46 9.27
CA ASN A 68 -7.29 -14.22 10.52
C ASN A 68 -5.97 -14.86 10.94
N ARG A 69 -5.03 -15.03 10.03
CA ARG A 69 -3.74 -15.69 10.30
C ARG A 69 -2.55 -14.81 9.89
N ASP A 70 -2.37 -14.57 8.58
CA ASP A 70 -1.13 -14.05 8.06
C ASP A 70 -0.81 -12.65 8.61
N LEU A 71 -1.76 -11.71 8.52
CA LEU A 71 -1.54 -10.33 8.96
C LEU A 71 -1.34 -10.22 10.48
N PRO A 72 -2.16 -10.82 11.36
CA PRO A 72 -1.92 -10.81 12.79
C PRO A 72 -0.56 -11.41 13.19
N GLU A 73 -0.17 -12.53 12.59
CA GLU A 73 1.13 -13.15 12.87
C GLU A 73 2.31 -12.31 12.43
N LEU A 74 2.22 -11.65 11.26
CA LEU A 74 3.27 -10.76 10.76
C LEU A 74 3.41 -9.51 11.63
N ILE A 75 2.30 -8.94 12.10
CA ILE A 75 2.32 -7.81 13.04
C ILE A 75 3.02 -8.21 14.36
N ARG A 76 2.66 -9.36 14.93
CA ARG A 76 3.30 -9.87 16.15
C ARG A 76 4.77 -10.22 15.96
N ALA A 77 5.17 -10.58 14.73
CA ALA A 77 6.57 -10.78 14.36
C ALA A 77 7.38 -9.49 14.17
N GLY A 78 6.74 -8.31 14.32
CA GLY A 78 7.40 -7.00 14.29
C GLY A 78 7.16 -6.17 13.02
N ILE A 79 6.37 -6.65 12.05
CA ILE A 79 6.01 -5.86 10.86
C ILE A 79 4.70 -5.11 11.19
N THR A 80 4.85 -3.96 11.87
CA THR A 80 3.73 -3.25 12.52
C THR A 80 3.07 -2.19 11.64
N SER A 81 3.35 -2.17 10.35
CA SER A 81 2.75 -1.22 9.41
C SER A 81 2.49 -1.84 8.05
N PHE A 82 1.39 -1.44 7.44
CA PHE A 82 1.02 -1.93 6.12
C PHE A 82 0.30 -0.85 5.31
N LYS A 83 0.33 -0.98 3.99
CA LYS A 83 -0.29 -0.07 3.04
C LYS A 83 -1.48 -0.72 2.35
N VAL A 84 -2.54 0.06 2.19
CA VAL A 84 -3.72 -0.25 1.40
C VAL A 84 -3.99 0.86 0.39
N PHE A 85 -4.72 0.54 -0.66
CA PHE A 85 -5.03 1.47 -1.75
C PHE A 85 -6.54 1.62 -1.91
N MET A 86 -6.99 2.84 -2.16
CA MET A 86 -8.36 3.16 -2.56
C MET A 86 -8.48 3.38 -4.07
N THR A 87 -7.36 3.36 -4.78
CA THR A 87 -7.25 3.46 -6.23
C THR A 87 -6.41 2.30 -6.80
N TYR A 88 -6.30 2.22 -8.13
CA TYR A 88 -5.69 1.16 -8.92
C TYR A 88 -6.48 -0.16 -8.88
N ASP A 89 -7.12 -0.51 -10.00
CA ASP A 89 -8.04 -1.66 -10.12
C ASP A 89 -7.50 -2.99 -9.57
N LYS A 90 -6.19 -3.20 -9.65
CA LYS A 90 -5.53 -4.43 -9.17
C LYS A 90 -5.18 -4.41 -7.68
N LEU A 91 -5.20 -3.24 -7.04
CA LEU A 91 -4.74 -3.05 -5.66
C LEU A 91 -5.84 -2.54 -4.73
N LYS A 92 -6.82 -1.79 -5.27
CA LYS A 92 -7.83 -1.11 -4.46
C LYS A 92 -8.66 -2.08 -3.63
N LEU A 93 -8.94 -1.65 -2.41
CA LEU A 93 -9.90 -2.25 -1.51
C LEU A 93 -11.19 -1.43 -1.49
N ASP A 94 -12.32 -2.08 -1.31
CA ASP A 94 -13.58 -1.42 -1.01
C ASP A 94 -13.68 -1.05 0.48
N ASP A 95 -14.70 -0.28 0.86
CA ASP A 95 -14.87 0.20 2.23
C ASP A 95 -15.03 -0.94 3.24
N LYS A 96 -15.69 -2.04 2.86
CA LYS A 96 -15.80 -3.22 3.72
C LYS A 96 -14.43 -3.85 3.96
N GLN A 97 -13.66 -4.03 2.92
CA GLN A 97 -12.30 -4.60 2.99
C GLN A 97 -11.36 -3.69 3.80
N LEU A 98 -11.47 -2.35 3.65
CA LEU A 98 -10.74 -1.39 4.46
C LEU A 98 -11.07 -1.52 5.95
N LEU A 99 -12.36 -1.61 6.29
CA LEU A 99 -12.80 -1.82 7.68
C LEU A 99 -12.27 -3.14 8.25
N ASP A 100 -12.35 -4.23 7.49
CA ASP A 100 -11.83 -5.53 7.91
C ASP A 100 -10.34 -5.47 8.24
N VAL A 101 -9.53 -4.81 7.39
CA VAL A 101 -8.08 -4.67 7.60
C VAL A 101 -7.77 -3.69 8.75
N PHE A 102 -8.51 -2.59 8.86
CA PHE A 102 -8.36 -1.62 9.96
C PHE A 102 -8.72 -2.22 11.33
N ALA A 103 -9.72 -3.11 11.37
CA ALA A 103 -10.07 -3.83 12.60
C ALA A 103 -8.90 -4.71 13.09
N ILE A 104 -8.14 -5.33 12.18
CA ILE A 104 -6.92 -6.06 12.55
C ILE A 104 -5.86 -5.08 13.09
N ALA A 105 -5.67 -3.93 12.42
CA ALA A 105 -4.72 -2.92 12.89
C ALA A 105 -5.05 -2.41 14.29
N ALA A 106 -6.31 -2.09 14.56
CA ALA A 106 -6.78 -1.67 15.87
C ALA A 106 -6.51 -2.74 16.96
N ARG A 107 -6.83 -4.00 16.65
CA ARG A 107 -6.65 -5.12 17.59
C ARG A 107 -5.20 -5.45 17.88
N GLU A 108 -4.35 -5.44 16.87
CA GLU A 108 -2.95 -5.89 16.97
C GLU A 108 -1.97 -4.72 17.18
N GLY A 109 -2.43 -3.45 17.18
CA GLY A 109 -1.57 -2.29 17.40
C GLY A 109 -0.71 -1.92 16.19
N ALA A 110 -1.20 -2.08 14.97
CA ALA A 110 -0.48 -1.73 13.74
C ALA A 110 -0.92 -0.38 13.16
N LEU A 111 -0.08 0.21 12.29
CA LEU A 111 -0.36 1.44 11.57
C LEU A 111 -0.72 1.16 10.12
N PRO A 112 -1.98 1.33 9.70
CA PRO A 112 -2.36 1.34 8.30
C PRO A 112 -1.94 2.65 7.62
N MET A 113 -1.37 2.51 6.42
CA MET A 113 -1.09 3.60 5.50
C MET A 113 -2.06 3.50 4.32
N VAL A 114 -2.62 4.63 3.89
CA VAL A 114 -3.64 4.65 2.85
C VAL A 114 -3.21 5.54 1.69
N HIS A 115 -3.14 4.97 0.48
CA HIS A 115 -3.13 5.75 -0.75
C HIS A 115 -4.59 6.10 -1.08
N ALA A 116 -4.97 7.34 -0.79
CA ALA A 116 -6.36 7.77 -0.75
C ALA A 116 -6.72 8.62 -1.98
N GLU A 117 -7.08 7.94 -3.07
CA GLU A 117 -7.69 8.56 -4.26
C GLU A 117 -8.93 7.77 -4.68
N ASN A 118 -9.98 8.47 -5.15
CA ASN A 118 -11.20 7.85 -5.63
C ASN A 118 -11.01 7.30 -7.04
N ASN A 119 -10.82 5.98 -7.14
CA ASN A 119 -10.60 5.27 -8.41
C ASN A 119 -11.70 5.51 -9.44
N ASP A 120 -12.95 5.59 -9.00
CA ASP A 120 -14.08 5.69 -9.91
C ASP A 120 -14.19 7.10 -10.51
N VAL A 121 -13.89 8.13 -9.73
CA VAL A 121 -13.78 9.52 -10.22
C VAL A 121 -12.65 9.64 -11.25
N ILE A 122 -11.46 9.16 -10.91
CA ILE A 122 -10.28 9.19 -11.82
C ILE A 122 -10.60 8.44 -13.13
N SER A 123 -11.13 7.23 -13.02
CA SER A 123 -11.46 6.40 -14.18
C SER A 123 -12.54 7.02 -15.06
N TRP A 124 -13.52 7.69 -14.43
CA TRP A 124 -14.58 8.39 -15.17
C TRP A 124 -14.00 9.57 -15.97
N ILE A 125 -13.21 10.44 -15.32
CA ILE A 125 -12.56 11.58 -15.98
C ILE A 125 -11.62 11.11 -17.09
N ALA A 126 -10.76 10.12 -16.81
CA ALA A 126 -9.81 9.59 -17.79
C ALA A 126 -10.51 9.06 -19.06
N ARG A 127 -11.63 8.33 -18.91
CA ARG A 127 -12.41 7.84 -20.06
C ARG A 127 -12.98 8.99 -20.90
N HIS A 128 -13.46 10.07 -20.27
CA HIS A 128 -14.00 11.22 -20.99
C HIS A 128 -12.91 12.01 -21.72
N LEU A 129 -11.74 12.17 -21.09
CA LEU A 129 -10.58 12.79 -21.75
C LEU A 129 -10.15 11.99 -22.98
N LEU A 130 -10.03 10.65 -22.87
CA LEU A 130 -9.67 9.79 -23.98
C LEU A 130 -10.70 9.84 -25.10
N ALA A 131 -11.99 9.82 -24.78
CA ALA A 131 -13.07 9.92 -25.78
C ALA A 131 -13.06 11.26 -26.52
N ALA A 132 -12.59 12.34 -25.88
CA ALA A 132 -12.39 13.64 -26.47
C ALA A 132 -11.05 13.78 -27.24
N GLY A 133 -10.25 12.73 -27.36
CA GLY A 133 -8.96 12.75 -28.06
C GLY A 133 -7.80 13.31 -27.24
N HIS A 134 -7.98 13.53 -25.96
CA HIS A 134 -6.95 14.04 -25.04
C HIS A 134 -6.03 12.92 -24.54
N THR A 135 -5.02 12.52 -25.34
CA THR A 135 -4.13 11.39 -25.07
C THR A 135 -2.73 11.77 -24.58
N ALA A 136 -2.39 13.06 -24.57
CA ALA A 136 -1.06 13.52 -24.17
C ALA A 136 -0.84 13.36 -22.63
N PRO A 137 0.40 13.08 -22.17
CA PRO A 137 0.71 12.86 -20.74
C PRO A 137 0.23 13.95 -19.80
N LYS A 138 0.16 15.21 -20.23
CA LYS A 138 -0.34 16.32 -19.43
C LYS A 138 -1.77 16.13 -18.91
N TYR A 139 -2.58 15.31 -19.57
CA TYR A 139 -3.96 15.01 -19.16
C TYR A 139 -4.04 14.00 -18.01
N HIS A 140 -2.92 13.37 -17.66
CA HIS A 140 -2.85 12.54 -16.47
C HIS A 140 -3.19 13.36 -15.21
N ALA A 141 -2.58 14.54 -15.04
CA ALA A 141 -2.89 15.42 -13.93
C ALA A 141 -4.35 15.91 -13.94
N VAL A 142 -4.94 16.11 -15.11
CA VAL A 142 -6.37 16.48 -15.23
C VAL A 142 -7.29 15.33 -14.80
N SER A 143 -6.92 14.08 -15.05
CA SER A 143 -7.72 12.93 -14.60
C SER A 143 -7.63 12.67 -13.10
N HIS A 144 -6.56 13.15 -12.45
CA HIS A 144 -6.35 13.09 -11.00
C HIS A 144 -6.77 14.44 -10.36
N ASP A 145 -8.05 14.78 -10.55
CA ASP A 145 -8.62 15.99 -9.95
C ASP A 145 -8.49 15.96 -8.43
N PRO A 146 -8.11 17.05 -7.76
CA PRO A 146 -8.00 17.12 -6.30
C PRO A 146 -9.23 16.66 -5.54
N ILE A 147 -10.42 16.69 -6.15
CA ILE A 147 -11.65 16.15 -5.53
C ILE A 147 -11.56 14.64 -5.28
N ALA A 148 -10.85 13.90 -6.13
CA ALA A 148 -10.68 12.46 -5.97
C ALA A 148 -9.85 12.12 -4.74
N GLU A 149 -8.80 12.90 -4.46
CA GLU A 149 -7.97 12.76 -3.27
C GLU A 149 -8.70 13.24 -2.01
N THR A 150 -9.32 14.41 -2.04
CA THR A 150 -10.00 14.97 -0.85
C THR A 150 -11.18 14.12 -0.40
N GLU A 151 -11.99 13.58 -1.32
CA GLU A 151 -13.09 12.66 -1.00
C GLU A 151 -12.54 11.37 -0.35
N ALA A 152 -11.56 10.72 -1.00
CA ALA A 152 -11.02 9.46 -0.52
C ALA A 152 -10.27 9.62 0.82
N THR A 153 -9.53 10.70 1.01
CA THR A 153 -8.87 11.03 2.29
C THR A 153 -9.88 11.20 3.40
N GLN A 154 -10.96 11.98 3.18
CA GLN A 154 -12.03 12.12 4.17
C GLN A 154 -12.67 10.77 4.51
N ARG A 155 -12.94 9.95 3.51
CA ARG A 155 -13.53 8.63 3.68
C ARG A 155 -12.61 7.70 4.47
N ALA A 156 -11.31 7.64 4.15
CA ALA A 156 -10.32 6.86 4.89
C ALA A 156 -10.27 7.26 6.37
N ILE A 157 -10.23 8.57 6.66
CA ILE A 157 -10.24 9.09 8.04
C ILE A 157 -11.52 8.69 8.78
N LYS A 158 -12.69 8.77 8.12
CA LYS A 158 -13.97 8.39 8.73
C LYS A 158 -14.05 6.90 9.03
N LEU A 159 -13.57 6.05 8.11
CA LEU A 159 -13.52 4.60 8.32
C LEU A 159 -12.57 4.25 9.47
N ALA A 160 -11.40 4.88 9.55
CA ALA A 160 -10.46 4.68 10.63
C ALA A 160 -11.03 5.13 11.99
N ALA A 161 -11.77 6.25 12.02
CA ALA A 161 -12.40 6.76 13.23
C ALA A 161 -13.49 5.83 13.80
N VAL A 162 -14.19 5.05 12.97
CA VAL A 162 -15.18 4.04 13.41
C VAL A 162 -14.51 2.98 14.29
N LEU A 163 -13.24 2.69 14.05
CA LEU A 163 -12.46 1.65 14.72
C LEU A 163 -11.43 2.21 15.70
N GLU A 164 -11.41 3.53 15.88
CA GLU A 164 -10.44 4.25 16.74
C GLU A 164 -8.98 3.89 16.42
N VAL A 165 -8.66 3.61 15.13
CA VAL A 165 -7.33 3.25 14.69
C VAL A 165 -6.63 4.47 14.07
N PRO A 166 -5.35 4.74 14.40
CA PRO A 166 -4.58 5.75 13.70
C PRO A 166 -4.37 5.36 12.24
N VAL A 167 -4.34 6.33 11.34
CA VAL A 167 -4.09 6.12 9.91
C VAL A 167 -3.10 7.15 9.39
N LEU A 168 -2.19 6.72 8.51
CA LEU A 168 -1.28 7.59 7.78
C LEU A 168 -1.75 7.70 6.33
N ILE A 169 -2.03 8.92 5.87
CA ILE A 169 -2.30 9.20 4.46
C ILE A 169 -0.97 9.41 3.73
N VAL A 170 -0.76 8.73 2.59
CA VAL A 170 0.51 8.72 1.83
C VAL A 170 0.27 8.99 0.36
#